data_483589731477d53750bb2e74a135e402
#
_entry.id   483589731477d53750bb2e74a135e402
#
_cell.length_a   1.000
_cell.length_b   1.000
_cell.length_c   1.000
_cell.angle_alpha   90.00
_cell.angle_beta   90.00
_cell.angle_gamma   90.00
#
_symmetry.space_group_name_H-M   'P 1'
#
loop_
_entity.id
_entity.type
_entity.pdbx_description
1 polymer ?
#
loop_
_entity_poly.entity_id
_entity_poly.type
_entity_poly.pdbx_seq_one_letter_code
_entity_poly.pdbx_strand_id
1 'polypeptide(L)'
;MKFGGTSVANAASWSRIRSLMESRRREGGRVLVVVSAVSGVTDALRQLGKCAERGDREAAAAAIARRHRELLQAMQLAEPAGLTSLLAELAELAAVGCQAAEA
;
A
#
# COMPACT_ATOMS: atom_id res chain seq x y z
N MET A 1 9.09 -16.28 -0.65
CA MET A 1 7.84 -16.17 -1.44
C MET A 1 7.68 -14.76 -1.96
N LYS A 2 7.30 -14.62 -3.21
CA LYS A 2 7.07 -13.32 -3.82
C LYS A 2 5.64 -13.23 -4.35
N PHE A 3 4.95 -12.11 -4.06
CA PHE A 3 3.58 -11.86 -4.51
C PHE A 3 3.49 -10.52 -5.23
N GLY A 4 3.01 -10.54 -6.48
CA GLY A 4 2.84 -9.33 -7.27
C GLY A 4 1.62 -8.50 -6.86
N GLY A 5 1.43 -7.33 -7.49
CA GLY A 5 0.38 -6.38 -7.15
C GLY A 5 -1.04 -6.95 -7.23
N THR A 6 -1.33 -7.79 -8.23
CA THR A 6 -2.62 -8.46 -8.35
C THR A 6 -2.85 -9.49 -7.25
N SER A 7 -1.80 -10.20 -6.83
CA SER A 7 -1.88 -11.19 -5.75
C SER A 7 -2.16 -10.58 -4.39
N VAL A 8 -1.74 -9.32 -4.15
CA VAL A 8 -1.96 -8.63 -2.87
C VAL A 8 -3.15 -7.67 -2.91
N ALA A 9 -3.92 -7.67 -4.00
CA ALA A 9 -4.96 -6.67 -4.23
C ALA A 9 -6.31 -6.97 -3.56
N ASN A 10 -6.55 -8.18 -3.10
CA ASN A 10 -7.84 -8.55 -2.51
C ASN A 10 -7.70 -9.47 -1.30
N ALA A 11 -8.80 -9.53 -0.51
CA ALA A 11 -8.84 -10.28 0.73
C ALA A 11 -8.65 -11.79 0.55
N ALA A 12 -9.20 -12.37 -0.52
CA ALA A 12 -9.09 -13.81 -0.79
C ALA A 12 -7.63 -14.21 -1.04
N SER A 13 -6.89 -13.40 -1.81
CA SER A 13 -5.47 -13.62 -2.06
C SER A 13 -4.65 -13.51 -0.77
N TRP A 14 -4.95 -12.55 0.09
CA TRP A 14 -4.27 -12.39 1.38
C TRP A 14 -4.54 -13.56 2.31
N SER A 15 -5.77 -14.12 2.35
CA SER A 15 -6.07 -15.33 3.10
C SER A 15 -5.21 -16.50 2.65
N ARG A 16 -5.03 -16.64 1.34
CA ARG A 16 -4.19 -17.70 0.76
C ARG A 16 -2.72 -17.53 1.15
N ILE A 17 -2.21 -16.30 1.06
CA ILE A 17 -0.84 -15.96 1.45
C ILE A 17 -0.62 -16.31 2.92
N ARG A 18 -1.55 -15.92 3.79
CA ARG A 18 -1.48 -16.21 5.22
C ARG A 18 -1.44 -17.71 5.49
N SER A 19 -2.28 -18.48 4.81
CA SER A 19 -2.31 -19.94 4.97
C SER A 19 -0.98 -20.58 4.56
N LEU A 20 -0.39 -20.11 3.46
CA LEU A 20 0.92 -20.59 3.00
C LEU A 20 2.02 -20.27 4.01
N MET A 21 2.01 -19.05 4.55
CA MET A 21 2.99 -18.62 5.56
C MET A 21 2.90 -19.47 6.83
N GLU A 22 1.69 -19.71 7.32
CA GLU A 22 1.45 -20.52 8.52
C GLU A 22 1.88 -21.96 8.31
N SER A 23 1.58 -22.53 7.13
CA SER A 23 1.99 -23.89 6.78
C SER A 23 3.52 -24.04 6.78
N ARG A 24 4.24 -23.09 6.19
CA ARG A 24 5.70 -23.11 6.17
C ARG A 24 6.31 -22.98 7.56
N ARG A 25 5.72 -22.13 8.41
CA ARG A 25 6.16 -21.96 9.80
C ARG A 25 5.98 -23.23 10.61
N ARG A 26 4.87 -23.95 10.41
CA ARG A 26 4.61 -25.22 11.10
C ARG A 26 5.62 -26.30 10.72
N GLU A 27 6.15 -26.24 9.51
CA GLU A 27 7.21 -27.16 9.06
C GLU A 27 8.58 -26.81 9.65
N GLY A 28 8.67 -25.78 10.49
CA GLY A 28 9.90 -25.34 11.13
C GLY A 28 10.74 -24.40 10.28
N GLY A 29 10.22 -23.95 9.15
CA GLY A 29 10.90 -23.03 8.24
C GLY A 29 10.80 -21.59 8.69
N ARG A 30 11.79 -20.77 8.30
CA ARG A 30 11.71 -19.32 8.37
C ARG A 30 11.13 -18.81 7.04
N VAL A 31 10.19 -17.88 7.12
CA VAL A 31 9.48 -17.38 5.94
C VAL A 31 9.92 -15.96 5.64
N LEU A 32 10.44 -15.75 4.42
CA LEU A 32 10.66 -14.41 3.87
C LEU A 32 9.59 -14.18 2.80
N VAL A 33 8.81 -13.11 2.96
CA VAL A 33 7.75 -12.75 2.01
C VAL A 33 8.11 -11.44 1.33
N VAL A 34 8.12 -11.46 0.00
CA VAL A 34 8.35 -10.26 -0.81
C VAL A 34 7.04 -9.91 -1.52
N VAL A 35 6.54 -8.72 -1.28
CA VAL A 35 5.29 -8.24 -1.90
C VAL A 35 5.56 -6.96 -2.69
N SER A 36 4.79 -6.74 -3.74
CA SER A 36 4.78 -5.46 -4.45
C SER A 36 3.74 -4.53 -3.82
N ALA A 37 3.67 -3.29 -4.30
CA ALA A 37 2.56 -2.41 -3.97
C ALA A 37 1.24 -3.03 -4.43
N VAL A 38 0.15 -2.69 -3.76
CA VAL A 38 -1.20 -3.10 -4.18
C VAL A 38 -1.45 -2.61 -5.61
N SER A 39 -2.17 -3.41 -6.40
CA SER A 39 -2.43 -3.11 -7.81
C SER A 39 -2.94 -1.67 -8.00
N GLY A 40 -2.32 -0.94 -8.91
CA GLY A 40 -2.63 0.45 -9.22
C GLY A 40 -1.94 1.48 -8.34
N VAL A 41 -1.36 1.11 -7.20
CA VAL A 41 -0.75 2.07 -6.27
C VAL A 41 0.55 2.66 -6.84
N THR A 42 1.39 1.86 -7.48
CA THR A 42 2.63 2.36 -8.09
C THR A 42 2.32 3.41 -9.17
N ASP A 43 1.33 3.15 -10.01
CA ASP A 43 0.91 4.10 -11.05
C ASP A 43 0.30 5.36 -10.44
N ALA A 44 -0.49 5.21 -9.36
CA ALA A 44 -1.07 6.34 -8.64
C ALA A 44 0.01 7.23 -8.03
N LEU A 45 1.08 6.64 -7.48
CA LEU A 45 2.23 7.38 -6.94
C LEU A 45 2.97 8.15 -8.04
N ARG A 46 3.14 7.54 -9.22
CA ARG A 46 3.76 8.21 -10.37
C ARG A 46 2.91 9.40 -10.82
N GLN A 47 1.61 9.24 -10.89
CA GLN A 47 0.69 10.31 -11.25
C GLN A 47 0.73 11.44 -10.23
N LEU A 48 0.76 11.12 -8.95
CA LEU A 48 0.89 12.10 -7.88
C LEU A 48 2.13 12.97 -8.07
N GLY A 49 3.27 12.36 -8.39
CA GLY A 49 4.52 13.07 -8.64
C GLY A 49 4.49 14.00 -9.85
N LYS A 50 3.57 13.78 -10.79
CA LYS A 50 3.40 14.60 -12.00
C LYS A 50 2.37 15.71 -11.84
N CYS A 51 1.55 15.67 -10.79
CA CYS A 51 0.50 16.67 -10.56
C CYS A 51 1.12 18.01 -10.12
N ALA A 52 0.84 19.07 -10.87
CA ALA A 52 1.32 20.42 -10.54
C ALA A 52 0.45 21.08 -9.45
N GLU A 53 -0.85 20.79 -9.45
CA GLU A 53 -1.82 21.38 -8.55
C GLU A 53 -1.83 20.67 -7.21
N ARG A 54 -1.79 21.46 -6.12
CA ARG A 54 -1.85 20.90 -4.75
C ARG A 54 -3.12 20.09 -4.51
N GLY A 55 -4.27 20.61 -4.96
CA GLY A 55 -5.55 19.90 -4.79
C GLY A 55 -5.58 18.55 -5.47
N ASP A 56 -4.98 18.42 -6.65
CA ASP A 56 -4.88 17.17 -7.38
C ASP A 56 -3.95 16.19 -6.67
N ARG A 57 -2.84 16.69 -6.11
CA ARG A 57 -1.92 15.84 -5.34
C ARG A 57 -2.57 15.32 -4.06
N GLU A 58 -3.29 16.17 -3.36
CA GLU A 58 -4.00 15.77 -2.13
C GLU A 58 -5.10 14.75 -2.42
N ALA A 59 -5.84 14.93 -3.52
CA ALA A 59 -6.85 13.97 -3.96
C ALA A 59 -6.23 12.61 -4.32
N ALA A 60 -5.08 12.62 -4.98
CA ALA A 60 -4.35 11.40 -5.34
C ALA A 60 -3.86 10.67 -4.09
N ALA A 61 -3.31 11.39 -3.12
CA ALA A 61 -2.87 10.81 -1.85
C ALA A 61 -4.05 10.20 -1.07
N ALA A 62 -5.19 10.89 -1.05
CA ALA A 62 -6.41 10.40 -0.40
C ALA A 62 -6.92 9.12 -1.07
N ALA A 63 -6.85 9.04 -2.40
CA ALA A 63 -7.25 7.85 -3.14
C ALA A 63 -6.37 6.65 -2.81
N ILE A 64 -5.06 6.85 -2.67
CA ILE A 64 -4.12 5.81 -2.27
C ILE A 64 -4.44 5.31 -0.86
N ALA A 65 -4.69 6.21 0.08
CA ALA A 65 -5.08 5.87 1.44
C ALA A 65 -6.37 5.05 1.46
N ARG A 66 -7.37 5.49 0.70
CA ARG A 66 -8.67 4.81 0.61
C ARG A 66 -8.51 3.40 0.05
N ARG A 67 -7.67 3.21 -0.96
CA ARG A 67 -7.43 1.90 -1.55
C ARG A 67 -6.91 0.89 -0.52
N HIS A 68 -5.97 1.31 0.32
CA HIS A 68 -5.45 0.46 1.39
C HIS A 68 -6.49 0.18 2.48
N ARG A 69 -7.27 1.20 2.86
CA ARG A 69 -8.32 1.05 3.88
C ARG A 69 -9.45 0.15 3.41
N GLU A 70 -9.83 0.22 2.15
CA GLU A 70 -10.83 -0.67 1.57
C GLU A 70 -10.37 -2.13 1.62
N LEU A 71 -9.10 -2.39 1.32
CA LEU A 71 -8.53 -3.73 1.42
C LEU A 71 -8.55 -4.23 2.86
N LEU A 72 -8.16 -3.39 3.82
CA LEU A 72 -8.20 -3.76 5.24
C LEU A 72 -9.63 -4.06 5.71
N GLN A 73 -10.61 -3.28 5.28
CA GLN A 73 -12.02 -3.53 5.59
C GLN A 73 -12.48 -4.88 5.04
N ALA A 74 -12.12 -5.19 3.79
CA ALA A 74 -12.45 -6.48 3.18
C ALA A 74 -11.82 -7.65 3.93
N MET A 75 -10.67 -7.43 4.55
CA MET A 75 -9.98 -8.43 5.38
C MET A 75 -10.45 -8.42 6.84
N GLN A 76 -11.34 -7.51 7.21
CA GLN A 76 -11.84 -7.31 8.58
C GLN A 76 -10.70 -7.05 9.57
N LEU A 77 -9.73 -6.24 9.16
CA LEU A 77 -8.58 -5.87 9.97
C LEU A 77 -8.60 -4.39 10.30
N ALA A 78 -8.13 -4.06 11.51
CA ALA A 78 -7.88 -2.69 11.91
C ALA A 78 -6.65 -2.13 11.17
N GLU A 79 -6.60 -0.82 10.99
CA GLU A 79 -5.46 -0.18 10.34
C GLU A 79 -4.24 -0.22 11.25
N PRO A 80 -3.10 -0.82 10.80
CA PRO A 80 -1.88 -0.82 11.61
C PRO A 80 -1.33 0.59 11.79
N ALA A 81 -0.75 0.87 12.96
CA ALA A 81 -0.18 2.19 13.26
C ALA A 81 0.91 2.60 12.26
N GLY A 82 1.74 1.66 11.81
CA GLY A 82 2.76 1.92 10.80
C GLY A 82 2.18 2.39 9.47
N LEU A 83 1.07 1.81 9.05
CA LEU A 83 0.38 2.24 7.84
C LEU A 83 -0.22 3.63 8.02
N THR A 84 -0.85 3.90 9.14
CA THR A 84 -1.41 5.23 9.46
C THR A 84 -0.32 6.30 9.36
N SER A 85 0.86 6.05 9.93
CA SER A 85 1.99 6.98 9.87
C SER A 85 2.48 7.22 8.45
N LEU A 86 2.61 6.16 7.65
CA LEU A 86 3.05 6.27 6.25
C LEU A 86 2.06 7.04 5.39
N LEU A 87 0.77 6.81 5.59
CA LEU A 87 -0.27 7.53 4.85
C LEU A 87 -0.30 9.02 5.23
N ALA A 88 -0.05 9.33 6.50
CA ALA A 88 0.06 10.72 6.97
C ALA A 88 1.27 11.42 6.34
N GLU A 89 2.43 10.76 6.27
CA GLU A 89 3.61 11.27 5.59
C GLU A 89 3.35 11.53 4.11
N LEU A 90 2.65 10.62 3.45
CA LEU A 90 2.29 10.78 2.04
C LEU A 90 1.42 12.03 1.85
N ALA A 91 0.45 12.26 2.72
CA ALA A 91 -0.41 13.43 2.67
C ALA A 91 0.39 14.73 2.86
N GLU A 92 1.36 14.74 3.77
CA GLU A 92 2.24 15.89 3.99
C GLU A 92 3.11 16.18 2.75
N LEU A 93 3.70 15.14 2.17
CA LEU A 93 4.50 15.28 0.95
C LEU A 93 3.67 15.77 -0.23
N ALA A 94 2.43 15.30 -0.35
CA ALA A 94 1.50 15.75 -1.38
C ALA A 94 1.19 17.25 -1.24
N ALA A 95 1.08 17.74 -0.01
CA ALA A 95 0.84 19.16 0.25
C ALA A 95 2.03 20.05 -0.15
N VAL A 96 3.27 19.57 0.06
CA VAL A 96 4.50 20.28 -0.31
C VAL A 96 4.73 20.25 -1.82
N GLY A 97 4.50 19.11 -2.45
CA GLY A 97 4.59 18.93 -3.90
C GLY A 97 6.02 18.87 -4.45
N CYS A 98 6.12 19.19 -5.74
CA CYS A 98 7.34 18.98 -6.52
C CYS A 98 8.55 19.85 -6.11
N GLN A 99 8.37 20.86 -5.28
CA GLN A 99 9.46 21.73 -4.82
C GLN A 99 10.54 20.93 -4.11
N ALA A 100 10.16 19.90 -3.36
CA ALA A 100 11.10 19.04 -2.67
C ALA A 100 11.94 18.20 -3.64
N ALA A 101 11.38 17.83 -4.79
CA ALA A 101 12.08 17.06 -5.82
C ALA A 101 13.05 17.92 -6.64
N GLU A 102 12.80 19.21 -6.75
CA GLU A 102 13.65 20.15 -7.48
C GLU A 102 14.81 20.67 -6.62
N ALA A 103 14.68 20.57 -5.34
CA ALA A 103 15.71 20.97 -4.40
C ALA A 103 16.83 19.93 -4.32
#